data_4f11e8d9be50f8fc04bf4eba9f9fa49b
#
_entry.id   4f11e8d9be50f8fc04bf4eba9f9fa49b
#
_cell.length_a   1.000
_cell.length_b   1.000
_cell.length_c   1.000
_cell.angle_alpha   90.00
_cell.angle_beta   90.00
_cell.angle_gamma   90.00
#
_symmetry.space_group_name_H-M   'P 1'
#
loop_
_entity.id
_entity.type
_entity.pdbx_description
1 polymer ?
#
loop_
_entity_poly.entity_id
_entity_poly.type
_entity_poly.pdbx_seq_one_letter_code
_entity_poly.pdbx_strand_id
1 'polypeptide(L)' 'MIHDSQVASGDICADPTGLRVRVDDVDIYDYVHFSVIERSDSGQDDAESGQMSHVAFVHRFTKLGNMFADRKAA' A
#
# COMPACT_ATOMS: atom_id res chain seq x y z
N MET A 1 13.12 -14.90 5.21
CA MET A 1 12.88 -14.67 5.15
C MET A 1 11.92 -14.21 4.76
N ILE A 2 11.37 -13.91 4.54
CA ILE A 2 10.41 -13.63 4.15
C ILE A 2 9.87 -12.49 4.33
N HIS A 3 10.20 -11.71 4.43
CA HIS A 3 9.75 -10.49 4.64
C HIS A 3 9.34 -9.74 3.46
N ASP A 4 9.39 -10.33 2.31
CA ASP A 4 8.97 -9.72 1.11
C ASP A 4 7.52 -9.37 1.18
N SER A 5 6.75 -10.03 1.98
CA SER A 5 5.34 -9.76 2.05
C SER A 5 5.00 -8.66 3.02
N GLN A 6 5.99 -8.05 3.65
CA GLN A 6 5.69 -6.99 4.58
C GLN A 6 5.79 -5.65 3.93
N VAL A 7 4.98 -4.69 4.35
CA VAL A 7 5.05 -3.35 3.83
C VAL A 7 5.46 -2.39 4.92
N ALA A 8 5.92 -1.24 4.53
CA ALA A 8 6.38 -0.21 5.44
C ALA A 8 5.97 1.15 4.91
N SER A 9 6.09 2.12 5.76
CA SER A 9 5.77 3.49 5.41
C SER A 9 6.48 3.89 4.14
N GLY A 10 5.76 4.49 3.23
CA GLY A 10 6.31 4.93 1.95
C GLY A 10 6.18 3.92 0.84
N ASP A 11 5.76 2.70 1.12
CA ASP A 11 5.59 1.70 0.07
C ASP A 11 4.42 2.07 -0.83
N ILE A 12 4.58 1.82 -2.11
CA ILE A 12 3.52 2.05 -3.08
C ILE A 12 3.04 0.67 -3.52
N CYS A 13 1.77 0.44 -3.43
CA CYS A 13 1.18 -0.86 -3.72
C CYS A 13 -0.03 -0.71 -4.63
N ALA A 14 -0.34 -1.75 -5.36
CA ALA A 14 -1.49 -1.74 -6.25
C ALA A 14 -2.26 -3.04 -6.14
N ASP A 15 -3.55 -2.99 -6.33
CA ASP A 15 -4.36 -4.19 -6.35
C ASP A 15 -4.70 -4.55 -7.80
N PRO A 16 -5.33 -5.69 -8.03
CA PRO A 16 -5.62 -6.11 -9.40
C PRO A 16 -6.58 -5.20 -10.16
N THR A 17 -7.31 -4.33 -9.47
CA THR A 17 -8.24 -3.44 -10.16
C THR A 17 -7.58 -2.17 -10.60
N GLY A 18 -6.33 -1.97 -10.27
CA GLY A 18 -5.62 -0.75 -10.62
C GLY A 18 -5.58 0.30 -9.53
N LEU A 19 -6.20 0.01 -8.40
CA LEU A 19 -6.17 0.93 -7.28
C LEU A 19 -4.75 1.00 -6.74
N ARG A 20 -4.17 2.19 -6.63
CA ARG A 20 -2.84 2.35 -6.06
C ARG A 20 -2.91 3.12 -4.79
N VAL A 21 -2.17 2.67 -3.82
CA VAL A 21 -2.15 3.28 -2.51
C VAL A 21 -0.72 3.48 -2.03
N ARG A 22 -0.54 4.44 -1.14
CA ARG A 22 0.73 4.64 -0.48
C ARG A 22 0.55 4.25 0.96
N VAL A 23 1.45 3.46 1.50
CA VAL A 23 1.40 3.08 2.90
C VAL A 23 1.87 4.26 3.72
N ASP A 24 1.03 4.75 4.61
CA ASP A 24 1.39 5.86 5.47
C ASP A 24 2.07 5.36 6.74
N ASP A 25 1.61 4.25 7.27
CA ASP A 25 2.14 3.76 8.52
C ASP A 25 1.65 2.34 8.78
N VAL A 26 2.34 1.59 9.59
CA VAL A 26 1.88 0.31 10.09
C VAL A 26 1.91 0.43 11.60
N ASP A 27 0.77 0.33 12.25
CA ASP A 27 0.69 0.63 13.66
C ASP A 27 1.07 -0.57 14.52
N ILE A 28 1.03 -0.39 15.82
CA ILE A 28 1.48 -1.43 16.73
C ILE A 28 0.57 -2.65 16.73
N TYR A 29 -0.62 -2.52 16.17
CA TYR A 29 -1.54 -3.64 16.09
C TYR A 29 -1.43 -4.32 14.73
N ASP A 30 -0.44 -3.94 13.95
CA ASP A 30 -0.17 -4.53 12.66
C ASP A 30 -1.29 -4.22 11.66
N TYR A 31 -1.84 -3.02 11.75
CA TYR A 31 -2.78 -2.53 10.76
C TYR A 31 -2.04 -1.56 9.84
N VAL A 32 -2.28 -1.71 8.55
CA VAL A 32 -1.66 -0.85 7.55
C VAL A 32 -2.60 0.32 7.28
N HIS A 33 -2.09 1.52 7.46
CA HIS A 33 -2.83 2.74 7.16
C HIS A 33 -2.33 3.25 5.82
N PHE A 34 -3.24 3.56 4.93
CA PHE A 34 -2.83 3.93 3.58
C PHE A 34 -3.68 5.05 3.01
N SER A 35 -3.14 5.72 2.00
CA SER A 35 -3.85 6.76 1.28
C SER A 35 -3.92 6.35 -0.17
N VAL A 36 -5.04 6.60 -0.81
CA VAL A 36 -5.23 6.26 -2.21
C VAL A 36 -4.56 7.33 -3.07
N ILE A 37 -3.69 6.90 -3.96
CA ILE A 37 -3.01 7.84 -4.84
C ILE A 37 -3.49 7.70 -6.28
N GLU A 38 -4.10 6.56 -6.64
CA GLU A 38 -4.65 6.42 -7.98
C GLU A 38 -5.84 5.49 -7.87
N ARG A 39 -7.00 5.94 -8.34
CA ARG A 39 -8.21 5.16 -8.20
C ARG A 39 -8.25 4.01 -9.17
N SER A 40 -9.07 3.03 -8.85
CA SER A 40 -9.21 1.88 -9.71
C SER A 40 -9.92 2.27 -10.98
N ASP A 41 -9.84 1.41 -11.96
CA ASP A 41 -10.48 1.67 -13.23
C ASP A 41 -11.97 1.78 -13.12
N SER A 42 -12.57 1.17 -12.13
CA SER A 42 -14.01 1.21 -12.02
C SER A 42 -14.50 2.60 -11.64
N GLY A 43 -13.64 3.43 -11.16
CA GLY A 43 -14.02 4.77 -10.82
C GLY A 43 -15.00 4.89 -9.71
N GLN A 44 -15.13 3.90 -8.88
CA GLN A 44 -16.06 3.93 -7.81
C GLN A 44 -15.61 4.89 -6.78
N ASP A 45 -16.48 5.30 -5.93
CA ASP A 45 -16.16 6.22 -4.98
C ASP A 45 -15.38 5.70 -3.92
N ASP A 46 -14.25 5.39 -4.09
CA ASP A 46 -13.39 4.91 -3.07
C ASP A 46 -13.06 5.94 -2.05
N ALA A 47 -12.86 5.53 -0.87
CA ALA A 47 -12.37 6.42 0.17
C ALA A 47 -10.99 6.88 -0.21
N GLU A 48 -10.56 8.02 0.29
CA GLU A 48 -9.23 8.50 0.00
C GLU A 48 -8.19 7.87 0.88
N SER A 49 -8.57 7.25 1.96
CA SER A 49 -7.64 6.59 2.84
C SER A 49 -8.35 5.46 3.54
N GLY A 50 -7.61 4.59 4.17
CA GLY A 50 -8.20 3.48 4.89
C GLY A 50 -7.18 2.74 5.70
N GLN A 51 -7.64 1.65 6.29
CA GLN A 51 -6.73 0.79 7.02
C GLN A 51 -7.23 -0.65 6.93
N MET A 52 -6.33 -1.59 7.04
CA MET A 52 -6.70 -2.99 7.07
C MET A 52 -5.55 -3.75 7.71
N SER A 53 -5.81 -4.98 8.15
CA SER A 53 -4.77 -5.76 8.78
C SER A 53 -3.64 -6.00 7.79
N HIS A 54 -2.44 -6.14 8.28
CA HIS A 54 -1.27 -6.32 7.45
C HIS A 54 -1.42 -7.57 6.58
N VAL A 55 -1.93 -8.64 7.15
CA VAL A 55 -2.13 -9.87 6.43
C VAL A 55 -3.10 -9.68 5.27
N ALA A 56 -4.20 -9.01 5.52
CA ALA A 56 -5.19 -8.76 4.47
C ALA A 56 -4.60 -7.84 3.41
N PHE A 57 -3.82 -6.87 3.82
CA PHE A 57 -3.24 -5.91 2.89
C PHE A 57 -2.29 -6.61 1.93
N VAL A 58 -1.39 -7.44 2.42
CA VAL A 58 -0.42 -8.08 1.55
C VAL A 58 -1.04 -9.15 0.66
N HIS A 59 -2.22 -9.64 1.02
CA HIS A 59 -2.91 -10.57 0.16
C HIS A 59 -3.62 -9.85 -0.98
N ARG A 60 -4.00 -8.61 -0.77
CA ARG A 60 -4.73 -7.86 -1.76
C ARG A 60 -3.83 -7.01 -2.65
N PHE A 61 -2.81 -6.41 -2.07
CA PHE A 61 -1.97 -5.45 -2.78
C PHE A 61 -0.60 -6.03 -3.07
N THR A 62 -0.06 -5.65 -4.22
CA THR A 62 1.30 -6.02 -4.60
C THR A 62 2.17 -4.79 -4.44
N LYS A 63 3.29 -4.94 -3.80
CA LYS A 63 4.22 -3.84 -3.60
C LYS A 63 4.91 -3.52 -4.90
N LEU A 64 4.85 -2.27 -5.31
CA LEU A 64 5.48 -1.80 -6.52
C LEU A 64 6.83 -1.17 -6.24
N GLY A 65 6.99 -0.56 -5.10
CA GLY A 65 8.24 0.10 -4.76
C GLY A 65 8.08 0.92 -3.52
N ASN A 66 9.08 1.70 -3.20
CA ASN A 66 9.04 2.56 -2.02
C ASN A 66 9.53 3.94 -2.44
N MET A 67 8.76 4.97 -2.14
CA MET A 67 9.09 6.29 -2.57
C MET A 67 10.42 6.77 -2.02
N PHE A 68 10.81 6.27 -0.85
CA PHE A 68 12.08 6.68 -0.28
C PHE A 68 13.24 5.97 -0.97
N ALA A 69 13.02 4.75 -1.40
CA ALA A 69 14.06 4.02 -2.09
C ALA A 69 14.33 4.61 -3.45
N ASP A 70 13.30 5.09 -4.11
CA ASP A 70 13.46 5.71 -5.40
C ASP A 70 14.34 6.93 -5.29
N ARG A 71 14.21 7.68 -4.25
CA ARG A 71 15.01 8.79 -4.06
C ARG A 71 16.42 8.44 -3.89
N LYS A 72 16.72 7.39 -3.25
CA LYS A 72 18.02 6.99 -3.02
C LYS A 72 18.66 6.59 -4.27
N ALA A 73 17.95 6.04 -5.17
CA ALA A 73 18.52 5.57 -6.39
C ALA A 73 19.01 6.67 -7.25
N ALA A 74 18.57 7.82 -7.05
CA ALA A 74 19.02 8.91 -7.87
C ALA A 74 20.40 9.42 -7.46
#